data_84d4b0a1288e12f9ce7225ba956beae9
#
_entry.id   84d4b0a1288e12f9ce7225ba956beae9
#
_cell.length_a   1.000
_cell.length_b   1.000
_cell.length_c   1.000
_cell.angle_alpha   90.00
_cell.angle_beta   90.00
_cell.angle_gamma   90.00
#
_symmetry.space_group_name_H-M   'P 1'
#
loop_
_entity.id
_entity.type
_entity.pdbx_description
1 polymer ?
#
loop_
_entity_poly.entity_id
_entity_poly.type
_entity_poly.pdbx_seq_one_letter_code
_entity_poly.pdbx_strand_id
1 'polypeptide(L)'
;MRKAQAALEYLMNYWWALLIIIIIGVVVWRFLLSGVVSPPSWRPPFELEGIPITSYSIRSNGTVYLVVENRREDSVTIGYLEVAIGDCTSNWTGSLTIPSQGSQNFTLTGNCALTPGATVTANFTMEYIFKEVPHRPFESITVKVEA
;
A
#
# COMPACT_ATOMS: atom_id res chain seq x y z
N MET A 1 5.72 56.59 29.94
CA MET A 1 5.63 56.44 28.51
C MET A 1 6.88 55.84 27.87
N ARG A 2 8.05 55.94 28.50
CA ARG A 2 9.27 55.26 28.00
C ARG A 2 9.13 53.73 27.89
N LYS A 3 8.37 53.10 28.78
CA LYS A 3 8.15 51.65 28.79
C LYS A 3 7.34 51.18 27.57
N ALA A 4 6.33 51.94 27.16
CA ALA A 4 5.52 51.61 25.97
C ALA A 4 6.32 51.82 24.70
N GLN A 5 7.17 52.84 24.64
CA GLN A 5 8.01 53.10 23.48
C GLN A 5 9.11 52.04 23.33
N ALA A 6 9.71 51.58 24.43
CA ALA A 6 10.68 50.49 24.43
C ALA A 6 10.05 49.17 23.98
N ALA A 7 8.81 48.89 24.39
CA ALA A 7 8.07 47.73 23.96
C ALA A 7 7.77 47.76 22.45
N LEU A 8 7.40 48.95 21.93
CA LEU A 8 7.17 49.14 20.48
C LEU A 8 8.45 48.95 19.66
N GLU A 9 9.56 49.48 20.12
CA GLU A 9 10.85 49.31 19.46
C GLU A 9 11.28 47.84 19.47
N TYR A 10 11.06 47.15 20.57
CA TYR A 10 11.31 45.72 20.67
C TYR A 10 10.47 44.94 19.67
N LEU A 11 9.19 45.21 19.58
CA LEU A 11 8.29 44.58 18.61
C LEU A 11 8.69 44.89 17.17
N MET A 12 9.09 46.12 16.89
CA MET A 12 9.52 46.52 15.54
C MET A 12 10.83 45.86 15.13
N ASN A 13 11.73 45.57 16.04
CA ASN A 13 12.99 44.92 15.79
C ASN A 13 12.84 43.40 15.60
N TYR A 14 11.80 42.80 16.18
CA TYR A 14 11.61 41.34 16.19
C TYR A 14 10.35 40.91 15.46
N TRP A 15 9.61 41.80 14.82
CA TRP A 15 8.38 41.45 14.10
C TRP A 15 8.64 40.46 12.96
N TRP A 16 9.78 40.58 12.30
CA TRP A 16 10.19 39.67 11.23
C TRP A 16 10.39 38.24 11.77
N ALA A 17 10.91 38.09 13.00
CA ALA A 17 11.04 36.78 13.63
C ALA A 17 9.67 36.16 13.92
N LEU A 18 8.71 36.96 14.41
CA LEU A 18 7.33 36.51 14.59
C LEU A 18 6.69 36.12 13.26
N LEU A 19 6.93 36.90 12.22
CA LEU A 19 6.41 36.61 10.88
C LEU A 19 6.94 35.26 10.38
N ILE A 20 8.23 35.00 10.52
CA ILE A 20 8.85 33.72 10.13
C ILE A 20 8.25 32.56 10.92
N ILE A 21 8.07 32.71 12.21
CA ILE A 21 7.47 31.68 13.08
C ILE A 21 6.04 31.38 12.63
N ILE A 22 5.26 32.40 12.31
CA ILE A 22 3.88 32.23 11.82
C ILE A 22 3.87 31.51 10.47
N ILE A 23 4.74 31.90 9.56
CA ILE A 23 4.83 31.26 8.23
C ILE A 23 5.20 29.79 8.39
N ILE A 24 6.22 29.48 9.17
CA ILE A 24 6.64 28.10 9.44
C ILE A 24 5.48 27.32 10.08
N GLY A 25 4.80 27.90 11.04
CA GLY A 25 3.65 27.28 11.72
C GLY A 25 2.52 26.95 10.74
N VAL A 26 2.18 27.87 9.84
CA VAL A 26 1.14 27.68 8.83
C VAL A 26 1.56 26.58 7.84
N VAL A 27 2.79 26.58 7.38
CA VAL A 27 3.32 25.58 6.45
C VAL A 27 3.28 24.19 7.09
N VAL A 28 3.80 24.07 8.32
CA VAL A 28 3.78 22.78 9.04
C VAL A 28 2.34 22.31 9.27
N TRP A 29 1.45 23.22 9.69
CA TRP A 29 0.05 22.91 9.89
C TRP A 29 -0.61 22.37 8.60
N ARG A 30 -0.35 23.05 7.49
CA ARG A 30 -0.90 22.65 6.20
C ARG A 30 -0.39 21.27 5.78
N PHE A 31 0.89 20.99 5.95
CA PHE A 31 1.46 19.69 5.63
C PHE A 31 0.92 18.57 6.54
N LEU A 32 0.78 18.83 7.82
CA LEU A 32 0.21 17.84 8.75
C LEU A 32 -1.25 17.52 8.44
N LEU A 33 -2.05 18.53 8.12
CA LEU A 33 -3.48 18.34 7.82
C LEU A 33 -3.75 17.79 6.42
N SER A 34 -2.89 18.10 5.45
CA SER A 34 -3.05 17.61 4.08
C SER A 34 -2.62 16.17 3.90
N GLY A 35 -1.99 15.56 4.90
CA GLY A 35 -1.49 14.20 4.82
C GLY A 35 -0.29 14.01 3.88
N VAL A 36 0.29 15.12 3.37
CA VAL A 36 1.44 15.05 2.45
C VAL A 36 2.70 14.53 3.16
N VAL A 37 2.78 14.76 4.46
CA VAL A 37 3.90 14.29 5.30
C VAL A 37 3.71 12.83 5.75
N SER A 38 2.50 12.28 5.58
CA SER A 38 2.33 10.85 5.80
C SER A 38 3.18 10.11 4.77
N PRO A 39 4.18 9.31 5.18
CA PRO A 39 4.88 8.47 4.22
C PRO A 39 3.81 7.66 3.50
N PRO A 40 3.90 7.50 2.15
CA PRO A 40 3.00 6.61 1.46
C PRO A 40 3.16 5.25 2.15
N SER A 41 2.19 4.91 2.99
CA SER A 41 2.16 3.61 3.63
C SER A 41 1.81 2.62 2.54
N TRP A 42 2.84 2.19 1.79
CA TRP A 42 2.67 1.05 0.92
C TRP A 42 2.43 -0.16 1.81
N ARG A 43 1.21 -0.64 1.79
CA ARG A 43 0.87 -1.89 2.47
C ARG A 43 0.85 -3.01 1.43
N PRO A 44 1.57 -4.11 1.68
CA PRO A 44 1.38 -5.29 0.87
C PRO A 44 -0.09 -5.74 0.93
N PRO A 45 -0.69 -6.20 -0.17
CA PRO A 45 -2.02 -6.77 -0.13
C PRO A 45 -2.11 -7.88 0.93
N PHE A 46 -3.21 -7.91 1.67
CA PHE A 46 -3.50 -8.91 2.71
C PHE A 46 -2.58 -8.88 3.95
N GLU A 47 -1.88 -7.77 4.17
CA GLU A 47 -1.05 -7.62 5.37
C GLU A 47 -1.88 -7.75 6.67
N LEU A 48 -3.09 -7.17 6.68
CA LEU A 48 -3.99 -7.25 7.83
C LEU A 48 -4.48 -8.67 8.11
N GLU A 49 -4.53 -9.51 7.08
CA GLU A 49 -4.88 -10.93 7.21
C GLU A 49 -3.72 -11.78 7.74
N GLY A 50 -2.53 -11.21 7.84
CA GLY A 50 -1.33 -11.95 8.22
C GLY A 50 -0.74 -12.82 7.11
N ILE A 51 -1.21 -12.65 5.87
CA ILE A 51 -0.75 -13.39 4.69
C ILE A 51 -0.47 -12.40 3.57
N PRO A 52 0.52 -11.50 3.75
CA PRO A 52 0.78 -10.46 2.75
C PRO A 52 1.36 -11.03 1.46
N ILE A 53 0.99 -10.39 0.36
CA ILE A 53 1.69 -10.55 -0.92
C ILE A 53 2.89 -9.61 -0.88
N THR A 54 4.06 -10.15 -0.59
CA THR A 54 5.28 -9.36 -0.36
C THR A 54 5.91 -8.85 -1.64
N SER A 55 5.65 -9.53 -2.76
CA SER A 55 6.16 -9.15 -4.07
C SER A 55 5.18 -9.57 -5.15
N TYR A 56 5.07 -8.76 -6.19
CA TYR A 56 4.26 -9.09 -7.36
C TYR A 56 4.88 -8.51 -8.62
N SER A 57 4.58 -9.15 -9.76
CA SER A 57 4.96 -8.67 -11.08
C SER A 57 3.81 -8.98 -12.03
N ILE A 58 3.25 -7.95 -12.66
CA ILE A 58 2.16 -8.08 -13.61
C ILE A 58 2.71 -7.83 -15.01
N ARG A 59 2.66 -8.85 -15.84
CA ARG A 59 3.18 -8.79 -17.21
C ARG A 59 2.11 -8.32 -18.19
N SER A 60 2.55 -7.78 -19.31
CA SER A 60 1.66 -7.28 -20.36
C SER A 60 0.79 -8.36 -21.02
N ASN A 61 1.20 -9.63 -20.96
CA ASN A 61 0.42 -10.76 -21.45
C ASN A 61 -0.64 -11.28 -20.48
N GLY A 62 -0.78 -10.64 -19.30
CA GLY A 62 -1.73 -11.05 -18.28
C GLY A 62 -1.18 -12.06 -17.26
N THR A 63 0.04 -12.50 -17.40
CA THR A 63 0.68 -13.37 -16.42
C THR A 63 1.07 -12.57 -15.18
N VAL A 64 0.72 -13.08 -14.01
CA VAL A 64 1.02 -12.43 -12.71
C VAL A 64 1.86 -13.38 -11.87
N TYR A 65 2.97 -12.87 -11.37
CA TYR A 65 3.84 -13.58 -10.43
C TYR A 65 3.65 -12.97 -9.05
N LEU A 66 3.37 -13.79 -8.06
CA LEU A 66 3.15 -13.36 -6.69
C LEU A 66 4.04 -14.15 -5.73
N VAL A 67 4.49 -13.48 -4.69
CA VAL A 67 5.13 -14.11 -3.54
C VAL A 67 4.24 -13.86 -2.32
N VAL A 68 3.72 -14.93 -1.75
CA VAL A 68 2.86 -14.87 -0.57
C VAL A 68 3.62 -15.39 0.64
N GLU A 69 3.64 -14.61 1.70
CA GLU A 69 4.30 -14.97 2.95
C GLU A 69 3.25 -15.24 4.03
N ASN A 70 3.45 -16.29 4.81
CA ASN A 70 2.61 -16.59 5.96
C ASN A 70 3.27 -16.06 7.24
N ARG A 71 2.75 -14.97 7.78
CA ARG A 71 3.20 -14.37 9.05
C ARG A 71 2.38 -14.84 10.25
N ARG A 72 1.46 -15.76 10.05
CA ARG A 72 0.66 -16.34 11.14
C ARG A 72 1.44 -17.41 11.88
N GLU A 73 0.95 -17.75 13.07
CA GLU A 73 1.58 -18.75 13.93
C GLU A 73 1.41 -20.18 13.42
N ASP A 74 0.36 -20.44 12.66
CA ASP A 74 0.05 -21.76 12.09
C ASP A 74 0.14 -21.74 10.56
N SER A 75 0.21 -22.91 9.96
CA SER A 75 0.19 -23.06 8.51
C SER A 75 -1.14 -22.59 7.91
N VAL A 76 -1.08 -22.13 6.67
CA VAL A 76 -2.23 -21.65 5.90
C VAL A 76 -2.28 -22.40 4.58
N THR A 77 -3.47 -22.87 4.18
CA THR A 77 -3.68 -23.50 2.88
C THR A 77 -4.34 -22.51 1.94
N ILE A 78 -3.66 -22.21 0.84
CA ILE A 78 -4.17 -21.31 -0.22
C ILE A 78 -4.88 -22.17 -1.27
N GLY A 79 -6.16 -21.86 -1.51
CA GLY A 79 -6.98 -22.60 -2.49
C GLY A 79 -7.20 -21.85 -3.78
N TYR A 80 -7.17 -20.52 -3.75
CA TYR A 80 -7.46 -19.68 -4.90
C TYR A 80 -6.79 -18.33 -4.79
N LEU A 81 -6.25 -17.85 -5.91
CA LEU A 81 -5.71 -16.51 -6.05
C LEU A 81 -6.21 -15.91 -7.35
N GLU A 82 -6.64 -14.66 -7.32
CA GLU A 82 -7.12 -13.93 -8.49
C GLU A 82 -6.61 -12.50 -8.47
N VAL A 83 -6.21 -12.02 -9.63
CA VAL A 83 -5.90 -10.61 -9.87
C VAL A 83 -6.73 -10.16 -11.05
N ALA A 84 -7.66 -9.24 -10.83
CA ALA A 84 -8.51 -8.66 -11.86
C ALA A 84 -8.06 -7.22 -12.15
N ILE A 85 -7.80 -6.94 -13.42
CA ILE A 85 -7.41 -5.61 -13.93
C ILE A 85 -8.40 -5.26 -15.05
N GLY A 86 -9.42 -4.46 -14.71
CA GLY A 86 -10.50 -4.19 -15.65
C GLY A 86 -11.22 -5.47 -16.03
N ASP A 87 -11.27 -5.76 -17.34
CA ASP A 87 -11.86 -6.99 -17.87
C ASP A 87 -10.89 -8.18 -17.91
N CYS A 88 -9.64 -7.94 -17.49
CA CYS A 88 -8.60 -8.95 -17.48
C CYS A 88 -8.54 -9.64 -16.12
N THR A 89 -8.68 -10.95 -16.11
CA THR A 89 -8.62 -11.75 -14.89
C THR A 89 -7.53 -12.81 -15.03
N SER A 90 -6.61 -12.83 -14.07
CA SER A 90 -5.58 -13.86 -13.97
C SER A 90 -5.81 -14.61 -12.67
N ASN A 91 -5.78 -15.93 -12.72
CA ASN A 91 -6.07 -16.75 -11.56
C ASN A 91 -5.12 -17.94 -11.39
N TRP A 92 -5.13 -18.47 -10.18
CA TRP A 92 -4.49 -19.71 -9.80
C TRP A 92 -5.45 -20.48 -8.90
N THR A 93 -5.64 -21.76 -9.19
CA THR A 93 -6.50 -22.64 -8.39
C THR A 93 -5.71 -23.87 -8.00
N GLY A 94 -5.86 -24.31 -6.78
CA GLY A 94 -5.16 -25.48 -6.30
C GLY A 94 -5.30 -25.66 -4.80
N SER A 95 -4.31 -26.28 -4.20
CA SER A 95 -4.22 -26.42 -2.75
C SER A 95 -2.73 -26.42 -2.39
N LEU A 96 -2.26 -25.35 -1.77
CA LEU A 96 -0.88 -25.21 -1.36
C LEU A 96 -0.80 -24.74 0.08
N THR A 97 -0.13 -25.51 0.92
CA THR A 97 0.05 -25.17 2.32
C THR A 97 1.36 -24.43 2.51
N ILE A 98 1.27 -23.23 3.11
CA ILE A 98 2.42 -22.43 3.48
C ILE A 98 2.65 -22.60 4.98
N PRO A 99 3.81 -23.12 5.41
CA PRO A 99 4.08 -23.26 6.84
C PRO A 99 4.22 -21.89 7.51
N SER A 100 4.08 -21.87 8.83
CA SER A 100 4.29 -20.64 9.61
C SER A 100 5.64 -20.01 9.29
N GLN A 101 5.65 -18.69 9.05
CA GLN A 101 6.83 -17.91 8.66
C GLN A 101 7.47 -18.33 7.32
N GLY A 102 6.78 -19.16 6.53
CA GLY A 102 7.21 -19.57 5.20
C GLY A 102 6.65 -18.66 4.12
N SER A 103 7.21 -18.79 2.91
CA SER A 103 6.73 -18.08 1.73
C SER A 103 6.66 -19.03 0.53
N GLN A 104 5.77 -18.70 -0.43
CA GLN A 104 5.59 -19.46 -1.65
C GLN A 104 5.38 -18.54 -2.85
N ASN A 105 5.83 -19.00 -4.00
CA ASN A 105 5.68 -18.30 -5.26
C ASN A 105 4.44 -18.85 -5.99
N PHE A 106 3.64 -17.97 -6.55
CA PHE A 106 2.48 -18.31 -7.36
C PHE A 106 2.58 -17.68 -8.73
N THR A 107 2.18 -18.41 -9.75
CA THR A 107 2.05 -17.90 -11.11
C THR A 107 0.58 -17.97 -11.50
N LEU A 108 -0.02 -16.81 -11.73
CA LEU A 108 -1.39 -16.69 -12.17
C LEU A 108 -1.40 -16.53 -13.70
N THR A 109 -2.21 -17.31 -14.36
CA THR A 109 -2.34 -17.24 -15.82
C THR A 109 -3.59 -16.48 -16.22
N GLY A 110 -3.46 -15.63 -17.23
CA GLY A 110 -4.56 -14.86 -17.78
C GLY A 110 -4.33 -14.64 -19.27
N ASN A 111 -5.41 -14.39 -20.00
CA ASN A 111 -5.40 -14.20 -21.44
C ASN A 111 -5.76 -12.76 -21.78
N CYS A 112 -4.89 -11.83 -21.44
CA CYS A 112 -5.16 -10.42 -21.65
C CYS A 112 -3.97 -9.71 -22.25
N ALA A 113 -4.27 -8.65 -23.02
CA ALA A 113 -3.27 -7.71 -23.48
C ALA A 113 -3.34 -6.47 -22.60
N LEU A 114 -2.30 -6.22 -21.84
CA LEU A 114 -2.15 -5.02 -21.02
C LEU A 114 -1.10 -4.11 -21.64
N THR A 115 -1.23 -2.80 -21.42
CA THR A 115 -0.27 -1.82 -21.94
C THR A 115 0.94 -1.77 -21.01
N PRO A 116 2.16 -2.10 -21.49
CA PRO A 116 3.37 -1.99 -20.67
C PRO A 116 3.59 -0.57 -20.19
N GLY A 117 3.96 -0.42 -18.93
CA GLY A 117 4.20 0.87 -18.31
C GLY A 117 2.94 1.60 -17.83
N ALA A 118 1.75 1.09 -18.13
CA ALA A 118 0.50 1.68 -17.66
C ALA A 118 0.31 1.46 -16.16
N THR A 119 -0.25 2.47 -15.50
CA THR A 119 -0.66 2.36 -14.09
C THR A 119 -2.14 1.97 -14.05
N VAL A 120 -2.44 0.87 -13.42
CA VAL A 120 -3.79 0.28 -13.39
C VAL A 120 -4.17 -0.08 -11.95
N THR A 121 -5.47 -0.17 -11.71
CA THR A 121 -5.97 -0.69 -10.43
C THR A 121 -6.15 -2.19 -10.54
N ALA A 122 -5.45 -2.93 -9.70
CA ALA A 122 -5.56 -4.38 -9.61
C ALA A 122 -6.38 -4.77 -8.38
N ASN A 123 -7.34 -5.65 -8.59
CA ASN A 123 -8.16 -6.21 -7.54
C ASN A 123 -7.66 -7.60 -7.20
N PHE A 124 -7.19 -7.77 -5.96
CA PHE A 124 -6.68 -9.05 -5.48
C PHE A 124 -7.73 -9.77 -4.66
N THR A 125 -7.96 -11.02 -4.97
CA THR A 125 -8.85 -11.91 -4.20
C THR A 125 -8.06 -13.16 -3.84
N MET A 126 -8.15 -13.57 -2.59
CA MET A 126 -7.49 -14.78 -2.09
C MET A 126 -8.51 -15.63 -1.34
N GLU A 127 -8.50 -16.93 -1.57
CA GLU A 127 -9.20 -17.88 -0.72
C GLU A 127 -8.18 -18.73 0.03
N TYR A 128 -8.25 -18.69 1.35
CA TYR A 128 -7.37 -19.49 2.19
C TYR A 128 -8.12 -20.12 3.35
N ILE A 129 -7.57 -21.19 3.87
CA ILE A 129 -8.09 -21.90 5.03
C ILE A 129 -7.05 -21.77 6.16
N PHE A 130 -7.50 -21.25 7.29
CA PHE A 130 -6.70 -21.13 8.50
C PHE A 130 -7.45 -21.77 9.66
N LYS A 131 -6.84 -22.77 10.30
CA LYS A 131 -7.47 -23.54 11.39
C LYS A 131 -8.85 -24.07 10.97
N GLU A 132 -8.94 -24.64 9.77
CA GLU A 132 -10.16 -25.20 9.18
C GLU A 132 -11.27 -24.19 8.87
N VAL A 133 -11.00 -22.89 9.02
CA VAL A 133 -11.94 -21.83 8.71
C VAL A 133 -11.58 -21.19 7.37
N PRO A 134 -12.49 -21.20 6.39
CA PRO A 134 -12.24 -20.55 5.11
C PRO A 134 -12.39 -19.03 5.22
N HIS A 135 -11.50 -18.31 4.50
CA HIS A 135 -11.50 -16.87 4.41
C HIS A 135 -11.36 -16.46 2.94
N ARG A 136 -11.99 -15.35 2.58
CA ARG A 136 -11.90 -14.80 1.21
C ARG A 136 -11.68 -13.28 1.24
N PRO A 137 -10.48 -12.82 1.60
CA PRO A 137 -10.18 -11.40 1.62
C PRO A 137 -10.07 -10.81 0.22
N PHE A 138 -10.34 -9.52 0.11
CA PHE A 138 -10.29 -8.75 -1.13
C PHE A 138 -9.59 -7.42 -0.86
N GLU A 139 -8.66 -7.04 -1.74
CA GLU A 139 -7.99 -5.74 -1.70
C GLU A 139 -7.75 -5.20 -3.10
N SER A 140 -7.79 -3.87 -3.21
CA SER A 140 -7.48 -3.15 -4.44
C SER A 140 -6.23 -2.31 -4.24
N ILE A 141 -5.28 -2.43 -5.16
CA ILE A 141 -4.09 -1.60 -5.16
C ILE A 141 -3.81 -1.05 -6.57
N THR A 142 -3.09 0.06 -6.63
CA THR A 142 -2.61 0.61 -7.90
C THR A 142 -1.25 0.02 -8.22
N VAL A 143 -1.13 -0.56 -9.40
CA VAL A 143 0.08 -1.26 -9.85
C VAL A 143 0.51 -0.77 -11.22
N LYS A 144 1.78 -1.01 -11.56
CA LYS A 144 2.34 -0.72 -12.87
C LYS A 144 2.55 -2.02 -13.64
N VAL A 145 2.11 -2.05 -14.90
CA VAL A 145 2.26 -3.20 -15.78
C VAL A 145 3.70 -3.24 -16.31
N GLU A 146 4.33 -4.39 -16.20
CA GLU A 146 5.67 -4.66 -16.75
C GLU A 146 5.60 -5.29 -18.14
N ALA A 147 6.63 -5.04 -18.88
CA ALA A 147 6.73 -5.61 -20.24
C ALA A 147 6.97 -7.12 -20.25
#